data_409bf9546cee36c1afef5c3f9d4436d6
#
_entry.id   409bf9546cee36c1afef5c3f9d4436d6
#
_cell.length_a   1.000
_cell.length_b   1.000
_cell.length_c   1.000
_cell.angle_alpha   90.00
_cell.angle_beta   90.00
_cell.angle_gamma   90.00
#
_symmetry.space_group_name_H-M   'P 1'
#
loop_
_entity.id
_entity.type
_entity.pdbx_description
1 polymer ?
#
loop_
_entity_poly.entity_id
_entity_poly.type
_entity_poly.pdbx_seq_one_letter_code
_entity_poly.pdbx_strand_id
1 'polypeptide(L)'
;MKQLIMEMEEYASSKNVPIIEKKSIAFIMKYIKDNNVKGILEIGSAIGYSAILMASAKEDVFVTTIERDEERYMECLKNVKKCGLDKKINVVFQDALDVNLTEDLKFDLIFIDAAKGQYTRLDAPISFSSLTISTYLA
;
A
#
# COMPACT_ATOMS: atom_id res chain seq x y z
N MET A 1 -10.77 12.08 -8.83
CA MET A 1 -10.30 11.12 -7.80
C MET A 1 -11.42 10.18 -7.34
N LYS A 2 -12.56 10.72 -6.93
CA LYS A 2 -13.69 9.90 -6.45
C LYS A 2 -14.18 8.88 -7.48
N GLN A 3 -14.31 9.29 -8.72
CA GLN A 3 -14.73 8.41 -9.83
C GLN A 3 -13.71 7.29 -10.06
N LEU A 4 -12.43 7.61 -10.03
CA LEU A 4 -11.36 6.62 -10.22
C LEU A 4 -11.35 5.59 -9.10
N ILE A 5 -11.60 6.01 -7.87
CA ILE A 5 -11.69 5.10 -6.72
C ILE A 5 -12.87 4.12 -6.90
N MET A 6 -14.02 4.62 -7.34
CA MET A 6 -15.18 3.76 -7.62
C MET A 6 -14.90 2.74 -8.72
N GLU A 7 -14.22 3.17 -9.78
CA GLU A 7 -13.82 2.28 -10.88
C GLU A 7 -12.88 1.18 -10.40
N MET A 8 -11.95 1.52 -9.50
CA MET A 8 -11.04 0.54 -8.89
C MET A 8 -11.81 -0.48 -8.03
N GLU A 9 -12.79 -0.03 -7.27
CA GLU A 9 -13.63 -0.92 -6.47
C GLU A 9 -14.42 -1.88 -7.35
N GLU A 10 -14.97 -1.41 -8.46
CA GLU A 10 -15.67 -2.24 -9.44
C GLU A 10 -14.74 -3.26 -10.12
N TYR A 11 -13.55 -2.80 -10.51
CA TYR A 11 -12.53 -3.68 -11.10
C TYR A 11 -12.16 -4.80 -10.13
N ALA A 12 -11.88 -4.46 -8.89
CA ALA A 12 -11.51 -5.43 -7.86
C ALA A 12 -12.60 -6.46 -7.64
N SER A 13 -13.85 -6.03 -7.61
CA SER A 13 -14.99 -6.93 -7.47
C SER A 13 -15.13 -7.88 -8.67
N SER A 14 -15.03 -7.35 -9.90
CA SER A 14 -15.20 -8.13 -11.12
C SER A 14 -14.06 -9.13 -11.36
N LYS A 15 -12.85 -8.82 -10.89
CA LYS A 15 -11.66 -9.66 -11.08
C LYS A 15 -11.28 -10.47 -9.85
N ASN A 16 -12.09 -10.43 -8.81
CA ASN A 16 -11.82 -11.10 -7.53
C ASN A 16 -10.46 -10.72 -6.93
N VAL A 17 -10.09 -9.45 -7.04
CA VAL A 17 -8.88 -8.93 -6.41
C VAL A 17 -9.26 -8.45 -5.01
N PRO A 18 -8.67 -9.04 -3.95
CA PRO A 18 -8.96 -8.56 -2.60
C PRO A 18 -8.35 -7.17 -2.38
N ILE A 19 -9.18 -6.25 -1.89
CA ILE A 19 -8.75 -4.92 -1.49
C ILE A 19 -9.16 -4.67 -0.05
N ILE A 20 -8.50 -3.72 0.60
CA ILE A 20 -8.79 -3.37 1.99
C ILE A 20 -10.23 -2.87 2.16
N GLU A 21 -10.85 -3.19 3.28
CA GLU A 21 -12.18 -2.72 3.61
C GLU A 21 -12.19 -1.20 3.84
N LYS A 22 -13.31 -0.57 3.50
CA LYS A 22 -13.47 0.89 3.62
C LYS A 22 -13.25 1.40 5.04
N LYS A 23 -13.71 0.67 6.05
CA LYS A 23 -13.51 1.05 7.46
C LYS A 23 -12.05 1.02 7.86
N SER A 24 -11.34 0.01 7.38
CA SER A 24 -9.91 -0.16 7.69
C SER A 24 -9.06 0.92 7.05
N ILE A 25 -9.29 1.23 5.78
CA ILE A 25 -8.52 2.27 5.11
C ILE A 25 -8.85 3.67 5.68
N ALA A 26 -10.10 3.90 6.07
CA ALA A 26 -10.49 5.16 6.70
C ALA A 26 -9.74 5.37 8.03
N PHE A 27 -9.59 4.31 8.82
CA PHE A 27 -8.81 4.34 10.06
C PHE A 27 -7.35 4.67 9.79
N ILE A 28 -6.75 4.02 8.79
CA ILE A 28 -5.34 4.24 8.42
C ILE A 28 -5.14 5.68 7.93
N MET A 29 -6.02 6.19 7.10
CA MET A 29 -5.95 7.58 6.61
C MET A 29 -6.02 8.58 7.76
N LYS A 30 -6.89 8.33 8.74
CA LYS A 30 -6.99 9.16 9.93
C LYS A 30 -5.70 9.09 10.75
N TYR A 31 -5.15 7.89 10.93
CA TYR A 31 -3.89 7.70 11.63
C TYR A 31 -2.76 8.50 10.96
N ILE A 32 -2.69 8.46 9.64
CA ILE A 32 -1.68 9.20 8.85
C ILE A 32 -1.78 10.71 9.12
N LYS A 33 -3.01 11.23 9.13
CA LYS A 33 -3.26 12.65 9.38
C LYS A 33 -2.89 13.06 10.80
N ASP A 34 -3.24 12.24 11.78
CA ASP A 34 -3.13 12.58 13.20
C ASP A 34 -1.70 12.37 13.76
N ASN A 35 -0.86 11.59 13.08
CA ASN A 35 0.43 11.17 13.60
C ASN A 35 1.63 11.63 12.77
N ASN A 36 1.44 12.62 11.91
CA ASN A 36 2.52 13.21 11.10
C ASN A 36 3.30 12.17 10.28
N VAL A 37 2.60 11.19 9.74
CA VAL A 37 3.19 10.16 8.89
C VAL A 37 3.58 10.77 7.54
N LYS A 38 4.81 10.56 7.11
CA LYS A 38 5.33 11.07 5.84
C LYS A 38 5.77 9.96 4.90
N GLY A 39 6.43 8.95 5.40
CA GLY A 39 6.92 7.82 4.60
C GLY A 39 6.19 6.53 4.95
N ILE A 40 5.63 5.88 3.94
CA ILE A 40 4.87 4.64 4.10
C ILE A 40 5.46 3.56 3.21
N LEU A 41 5.67 2.37 3.78
CA LEU A 41 5.96 1.17 3.02
C LEU A 41 4.72 0.28 3.05
N GLU A 42 4.24 -0.09 1.88
CA GLU A 42 3.15 -1.06 1.73
C GLU A 42 3.68 -2.33 1.08
N ILE A 43 3.35 -3.47 1.66
CA ILE A 43 3.65 -4.78 1.08
C ILE A 43 2.34 -5.39 0.61
N GLY A 44 2.23 -5.57 -0.71
CA GLY A 44 1.01 -6.03 -1.35
C GLY A 44 0.17 -4.90 -1.92
N SER A 45 0.64 -4.32 -3.03
CA SER A 45 -0.06 -3.20 -3.68
C SER A 45 -1.43 -3.57 -4.19
N ALA A 46 -1.60 -4.82 -4.60
CA ALA A 46 -2.70 -5.24 -5.45
C ALA A 46 -2.82 -4.26 -6.64
N ILE A 47 -3.97 -3.63 -6.79
CA ILE A 47 -4.20 -2.69 -7.89
C ILE A 47 -3.91 -1.23 -7.51
N GLY A 48 -3.35 -0.99 -6.31
CA GLY A 48 -2.97 0.35 -5.85
C GLY A 48 -4.01 1.10 -5.05
N TYR A 49 -5.10 0.46 -4.70
CA TYR A 49 -6.23 1.09 -4.02
C TYR A 49 -5.83 1.71 -2.66
N SER A 50 -5.21 0.92 -1.79
CA SER A 50 -4.76 1.40 -0.47
C SER A 50 -3.64 2.43 -0.59
N ALA A 51 -2.67 2.20 -1.48
CA ALA A 51 -1.55 3.13 -1.70
C ALA A 51 -2.06 4.51 -2.14
N ILE A 52 -3.01 4.55 -3.06
CA ILE A 52 -3.60 5.80 -3.56
C ILE A 52 -4.32 6.53 -2.43
N LEU A 53 -5.13 5.83 -1.65
CA LEU A 53 -5.86 6.45 -0.54
C LEU A 53 -4.91 6.92 0.56
N MET A 54 -3.89 6.14 0.91
CA MET A 54 -2.90 6.56 1.89
C MET A 54 -2.13 7.80 1.43
N ALA A 55 -1.68 7.83 0.17
CA ALA A 55 -0.97 8.97 -0.39
C ALA A 55 -1.85 10.23 -0.46
N SER A 56 -3.16 10.04 -0.56
CA SER A 56 -4.13 11.15 -0.64
C SER A 56 -4.53 11.69 0.74
N ALA A 57 -4.12 11.03 1.82
CA ALA A 57 -4.52 11.42 3.18
C ALA A 57 -4.00 12.80 3.57
N LYS A 58 -2.81 13.17 3.10
CA LYS A 58 -2.21 14.49 3.29
C LYS A 58 -1.16 14.77 2.20
N GLU A 59 -0.77 16.03 2.04
CA GLU A 59 0.10 16.45 0.93
C GLU A 59 1.53 15.90 1.01
N ASP A 60 2.08 15.78 2.19
CA ASP A 60 3.49 15.41 2.40
C ASP A 60 3.70 13.91 2.66
N VAL A 61 2.83 13.06 2.14
CA VAL A 61 2.93 11.60 2.27
C VAL A 61 3.52 11.00 1.00
N PHE A 62 4.51 10.13 1.18
CA PHE A 62 5.12 9.35 0.10
C PHE A 62 4.98 7.86 0.42
N VAL A 63 4.54 7.09 -0.57
CA VAL A 63 4.27 5.66 -0.41
C VAL A 63 5.20 4.86 -1.34
N THR A 64 5.88 3.88 -0.78
CA THR A 64 6.55 2.83 -1.55
C THR A 64 5.70 1.58 -1.39
N THR A 65 5.21 1.04 -2.49
CA THR A 65 4.35 -0.13 -2.47
C THR A 65 4.93 -1.23 -3.36
N ILE A 66 4.87 -2.46 -2.87
CA ILE A 66 5.55 -3.61 -3.47
C ILE A 66 4.50 -4.63 -3.89
N GLU A 67 4.59 -5.08 -5.14
CA GLU A 67 3.71 -6.11 -5.69
C GLU A 67 4.52 -7.12 -6.48
N ARG A 68 4.24 -8.40 -6.30
CA ARG A 68 4.94 -9.49 -7.00
C ARG A 68 4.16 -10.06 -8.18
N ASP A 69 2.85 -9.85 -8.22
CA ASP A 69 2.01 -10.30 -9.33
C ASP A 69 2.11 -9.28 -10.46
N GLU A 70 2.56 -9.69 -11.63
CA GLU A 70 2.82 -8.78 -12.74
C GLU A 70 1.56 -8.06 -13.22
N GLU A 71 0.45 -8.77 -13.33
CA GLU A 71 -0.82 -8.18 -13.79
C GLU A 71 -1.31 -7.11 -12.81
N ARG A 72 -1.24 -7.40 -11.51
CA ARG A 72 -1.62 -6.45 -10.46
C ARG A 72 -0.68 -5.26 -10.42
N TYR A 73 0.62 -5.52 -10.58
CA TYR A 73 1.63 -4.46 -10.64
C TYR A 73 1.35 -3.50 -11.78
N MET A 74 1.06 -4.00 -12.97
CA MET A 74 0.75 -3.17 -14.13
C MET A 74 -0.53 -2.36 -13.93
N GLU A 75 -1.54 -2.97 -13.33
CA GLU A 75 -2.79 -2.28 -13.01
C GLU A 75 -2.58 -1.20 -11.95
N CYS A 76 -1.73 -1.47 -10.96
CA CYS A 76 -1.35 -0.50 -9.94
C CYS A 76 -0.66 0.72 -10.58
N LEU A 77 0.31 0.51 -11.45
CA LEU A 77 0.99 1.60 -12.17
C LEU A 77 0.01 2.46 -12.95
N LYS A 78 -0.91 1.83 -13.65
CA LYS A 78 -1.94 2.52 -14.43
C LYS A 78 -2.83 3.39 -13.54
N ASN A 79 -3.29 2.83 -12.43
CA ASN A 79 -4.18 3.54 -11.49
C ASN A 79 -3.47 4.71 -10.82
N VAL A 80 -2.23 4.52 -10.40
CA VAL A 80 -1.41 5.57 -9.78
C VAL A 80 -1.24 6.74 -10.76
N LYS A 81 -0.96 6.45 -12.01
CA LYS A 81 -0.79 7.46 -13.05
C LYS A 81 -2.09 8.21 -13.33
N LYS A 82 -3.21 7.48 -13.44
CA LYS A 82 -4.53 8.08 -13.64
C LYS A 82 -4.92 9.05 -12.53
N CYS A 83 -4.52 8.74 -11.30
CA CYS A 83 -4.79 9.59 -10.14
C CYS A 83 -3.80 10.76 -10.01
N GLY A 84 -2.80 10.84 -10.89
CA GLY A 84 -1.79 11.90 -10.83
C GLY A 84 -0.86 11.78 -9.63
N LEU A 85 -0.68 10.58 -9.09
CA LEU A 85 0.11 10.34 -7.87
C LEU A 85 1.45 9.64 -8.15
N ASP A 86 1.89 9.60 -9.39
CA ASP A 86 3.13 8.93 -9.79
C ASP A 86 4.39 9.53 -9.16
N LYS A 87 4.33 10.78 -8.70
CA LYS A 87 5.44 11.41 -7.96
C LYS A 87 5.42 11.13 -6.46
N LYS A 88 4.29 10.68 -5.94
CA LYS A 88 4.10 10.38 -4.52
C LYS A 88 4.13 8.90 -4.20
N ILE A 89 3.90 8.06 -5.20
CA ILE A 89 3.82 6.61 -5.03
C ILE A 89 4.86 5.95 -5.92
N ASN A 90 5.79 5.24 -5.28
CA ASN A 90 6.77 4.40 -5.96
C ASN A 90 6.26 2.95 -5.95
N VAL A 91 5.95 2.42 -7.12
CA VAL A 91 5.45 1.05 -7.26
C VAL A 91 6.61 0.15 -7.67
N VAL A 92 6.88 -0.87 -6.88
CA VAL A 92 8.02 -1.78 -7.08
C VAL A 92 7.51 -3.17 -7.41
N PHE A 93 7.99 -3.72 -8.55
CA PHE A 93 7.71 -5.10 -8.93
C PHE A 93 8.74 -6.01 -8.29
N GLN A 94 8.39 -6.63 -7.18
CA GLN A 94 9.32 -7.46 -6.42
C GLN A 94 8.56 -8.38 -5.47
N ASP A 95 9.16 -9.52 -5.12
CA ASP A 95 8.67 -10.33 -4.02
C ASP A 95 9.04 -9.65 -2.70
N ALA A 96 8.12 -9.61 -1.76
CA ALA A 96 8.33 -9.01 -0.44
C ALA A 96 9.51 -9.67 0.30
N LEU A 97 9.75 -10.95 0.06
CA LEU A 97 10.85 -11.70 0.68
C LEU A 97 12.23 -11.28 0.15
N ASP A 98 12.27 -10.68 -1.03
CA ASP A 98 13.50 -10.21 -1.67
C ASP A 98 13.76 -8.72 -1.43
N VAL A 99 12.88 -8.07 -0.67
CA VAL A 99 13.04 -6.65 -0.36
C VAL A 99 14.19 -6.49 0.62
N ASN A 100 15.25 -5.90 0.14
CA ASN A 100 16.32 -5.45 1.01
C ASN A 100 15.94 -4.06 1.53
N LEU A 101 15.32 -4.03 2.70
CA LEU A 101 15.06 -2.78 3.39
C LEU A 101 16.38 -2.28 3.95
N THR A 102 17.15 -1.61 3.11
CA THR A 102 18.42 -1.03 3.52
C THR A 102 18.16 0.05 4.58
N GLU A 103 19.16 0.22 5.44
CA GLU A 103 19.12 1.15 6.58
C GLU A 103 18.78 2.60 6.19
N ASP A 104 18.87 2.94 4.90
CA ASP A 104 18.62 4.29 4.39
C ASP A 104 17.14 4.60 4.13
N LEU A 105 16.27 3.58 4.19
CA LEU A 105 14.85 3.76 3.98
C LEU A 105 14.14 3.89 5.31
N LYS A 106 13.79 5.12 5.66
CA LYS A 106 13.04 5.41 6.89
C LYS A 106 11.56 5.55 6.56
N PHE A 107 10.78 4.63 7.09
CA PHE A 107 9.32 4.67 6.97
C PHE A 107 8.70 4.95 8.34
N ASP A 108 7.69 5.81 8.36
CA ASP A 108 6.94 6.11 9.59
C ASP A 108 5.82 5.11 9.82
N LEU A 109 5.36 4.46 8.75
CA LEU A 109 4.28 3.49 8.78
C LEU A 109 4.61 2.36 7.82
N ILE A 110 4.41 1.14 8.28
CA ILE A 110 4.51 -0.03 7.41
C ILE A 110 3.18 -0.76 7.44
N PHE A 111 2.62 -0.92 6.25
CA PHE A 111 1.34 -1.56 6.05
C PHE A 111 1.56 -2.89 5.32
N ILE A 112 1.18 -3.97 5.97
CA ILE A 112 1.27 -5.31 5.39
C ILE A 112 -0.14 -5.86 5.29
N ASP A 113 -0.58 -6.13 4.07
CA ASP A 113 -1.84 -6.80 3.83
C ASP A 113 -1.62 -8.32 3.94
N ALA A 114 -1.97 -8.87 5.11
CA ALA A 114 -1.78 -10.29 5.40
C ALA A 114 -2.85 -11.19 4.77
N ALA A 115 -3.86 -10.64 4.09
CA ALA A 115 -4.94 -11.42 3.47
C ALA A 115 -4.45 -12.41 2.41
N LYS A 116 -3.21 -12.27 1.96
CA LYS A 116 -2.67 -13.09 0.88
C LYS A 116 -1.83 -14.28 1.36
N GLY A 117 -1.81 -14.57 2.65
CA GLY A 117 -1.20 -15.77 3.23
C GLY A 117 0.31 -15.94 3.00
N GLN A 118 0.94 -15.01 2.32
CA GLN A 118 2.31 -15.13 1.83
C GLN A 118 3.31 -14.40 2.71
N TYR A 119 2.82 -13.61 3.65
CA TYR A 119 3.63 -12.72 4.46
C TYR A 119 3.86 -13.23 5.86
N THR A 120 3.45 -14.47 6.15
CA THR A 120 3.69 -15.13 7.44
C THR A 120 5.18 -15.39 7.71
N ARG A 121 6.05 -15.09 6.74
CA ARG A 121 7.49 -15.26 6.84
C ARG A 121 8.28 -13.95 6.89
N LEU A 122 7.62 -12.83 7.10
CA LEU A 122 8.33 -11.58 7.37
C LEU A 122 8.87 -11.60 8.81
N ASP A 123 9.59 -12.66 9.14
CA ASP A 123 10.34 -12.76 10.39
C ASP A 123 11.69 -12.06 10.30
N ALA A 124 11.98 -11.43 9.18
CA ALA A 124 13.21 -10.67 9.04
C ALA A 124 13.19 -9.54 10.06
N PRO A 125 14.28 -9.33 10.80
CA PRO A 125 14.36 -8.21 11.72
C PRO A 125 14.38 -6.93 10.93
N ILE A 126 13.19 -6.44 10.65
CA ILE A 126 13.02 -5.11 10.14
C ILE A 126 13.13 -4.22 11.38
N SER A 127 14.24 -3.52 11.54
CA SER A 127 14.39 -2.58 12.65
C SER A 127 13.52 -1.38 12.36
N PHE A 128 12.33 -1.38 12.96
CA PHE A 128 11.43 -0.24 12.84
C PHE A 128 11.62 0.70 14.03
N SER A 129 11.77 1.95 13.72
CA SER A 129 11.45 3.01 14.67
C SER A 129 9.97 3.40 14.56
N SER A 130 9.12 2.59 13.95
CA SER A 130 7.79 2.98 13.48
C SER A 130 6.75 1.90 13.71
N LEU A 131 5.49 2.34 13.74
CA LEU A 131 4.33 1.49 13.95
C LEU A 131 4.12 0.55 12.74
N THR A 132 4.00 -0.73 13.02
CA THR A 132 3.60 -1.71 12.02
C THR A 132 2.12 -1.98 12.17
N ILE A 133 1.35 -1.71 11.12
CA ILE A 133 -0.05 -2.09 11.06
C ILE A 133 -0.18 -3.29 10.14
N SER A 134 -0.61 -4.40 10.72
CA SER A 134 -0.94 -5.60 9.98
C SER A 134 -2.45 -5.75 9.99
N THR A 135 -3.08 -5.73 8.81
CA THR A 135 -4.51 -6.01 8.71
C THR A 135 -4.70 -7.44 8.25
N TYR A 136 -5.43 -8.20 9.06
CA TYR A 136 -5.92 -9.51 8.66
C TYR A 136 -7.30 -9.31 8.05
N LEU A 137 -7.39 -9.46 6.75
CA LEU A 137 -8.67 -9.58 6.09
C LEU A 137 -9.04 -11.06 6.11
N ALA A 138 -9.96 -11.38 6.93
CA ALA A 138 -10.53 -12.73 6.93
C ALA A 138 -11.28 -12.98 5.62
#